data_8d1d196db7bf1740c30643e0cdc78160
#
_entry.id   8d1d196db7bf1740c30643e0cdc78160
#
_cell.length_a   1.000
_cell.length_b   1.000
_cell.length_c   1.000
_cell.angle_alpha   90.00
_cell.angle_beta   90.00
_cell.angle_gamma   90.00
#
_symmetry.space_group_name_H-M   'P 1'
#
loop_
_entity.id
_entity.type
_entity.pdbx_description
1 polymer ?
#
loop_
_entity_poly.entity_id
_entity_poly.type
_entity_poly.pdbx_seq_one_letter_code
_entity_poly.pdbx_strand_id
1 'polypeptide(L)'
;MRPAALIIAMSVVAACSNSDPLGVQVRSPNSIVIGSGNFPESQIIAEIYAQALRANGFEVGKRMGIGSRETYIPALKDHSIDLVPEYIGNLLLYLAPQSDATTLPDVERELSRRLPADLSILTPAPAADTDTVSVTGQTANSWNLKAIADLAAHSADVRFGAPSAFATRPSGLPGLRQKYGLDIRPGNFVAIDDGGGAVTARALVGGRVNAANIFATSPAIPQDHLVVLDDPEHNFVVGNIVPLLNSQKKSDRLKDVLDAVSAKLTTSGVAGLNAAVSGNAGVDPDVAARNWVRDNGFSHPIGG
;
A
#
# COMPACT_ATOMS: atom_id res chain seq x y z
N MET A 1 -79.62 -35.00 -14.62
CA MET A 1 -78.59 -34.17 -15.24
C MET A 1 -77.67 -33.67 -14.12
N ARG A 2 -76.52 -34.22 -14.01
CA ARG A 2 -75.47 -33.82 -13.02
C ARG A 2 -74.37 -33.06 -13.73
N PRO A 3 -73.94 -31.92 -13.28
CA PRO A 3 -72.74 -31.27 -13.87
C PRO A 3 -71.43 -31.87 -13.26
N ALA A 4 -70.48 -32.20 -14.11
CA ALA A 4 -69.18 -32.63 -13.75
C ALA A 4 -68.32 -31.42 -13.37
N ALA A 5 -67.73 -31.46 -12.17
CA ALA A 5 -66.76 -30.47 -11.73
C ALA A 5 -65.36 -30.85 -12.24
N LEU A 6 -64.75 -29.94 -13.03
CA LEU A 6 -63.38 -30.04 -13.52
C LEU A 6 -62.45 -29.52 -12.48
N ILE A 7 -61.62 -30.38 -11.87
CA ILE A 7 -60.57 -30.00 -10.92
C ILE A 7 -59.31 -29.74 -11.72
N ILE A 8 -58.88 -28.47 -11.81
CA ILE A 8 -57.58 -28.09 -12.36
C ILE A 8 -56.55 -28.22 -11.22
N ALA A 9 -55.67 -29.21 -11.33
CA ALA A 9 -54.54 -29.36 -10.45
C ALA A 9 -53.43 -28.38 -10.86
N MET A 10 -53.20 -27.36 -10.03
CA MET A 10 -52.12 -26.39 -10.19
C MET A 10 -50.85 -26.99 -9.57
N SER A 11 -49.93 -27.48 -10.42
CA SER A 11 -48.62 -27.96 -9.98
C SER A 11 -47.72 -26.77 -9.62
N VAL A 12 -47.53 -26.54 -8.32
CA VAL A 12 -46.52 -25.60 -7.82
C VAL A 12 -45.15 -26.29 -7.91
N VAL A 13 -44.33 -25.84 -8.89
CA VAL A 13 -42.92 -26.22 -8.94
C VAL A 13 -42.20 -25.37 -7.87
N ALA A 14 -41.94 -25.98 -6.73
CA ALA A 14 -41.05 -25.42 -5.73
C ALA A 14 -39.61 -25.49 -6.27
N ALA A 15 -39.09 -24.37 -6.75
CA ALA A 15 -37.65 -24.18 -7.00
C ALA A 15 -36.96 -24.16 -5.64
N CYS A 16 -36.42 -25.29 -5.20
CA CYS A 16 -35.49 -25.35 -4.08
C CYS A 16 -34.19 -24.66 -4.54
N SER A 17 -34.01 -23.39 -4.19
CA SER A 17 -32.71 -22.79 -4.17
C SER A 17 -31.92 -23.42 -3.01
N ASN A 18 -31.00 -24.33 -3.32
CA ASN A 18 -29.99 -24.80 -2.37
C ASN A 18 -29.10 -23.61 -2.01
N SER A 19 -29.46 -22.86 -1.00
CA SER A 19 -28.54 -21.99 -0.29
C SER A 19 -27.77 -22.89 0.69
N ASP A 20 -26.60 -23.31 0.27
CA ASP A 20 -25.62 -23.95 1.15
C ASP A 20 -25.14 -22.90 2.17
N PRO A 21 -25.50 -22.99 3.46
CA PRO A 21 -25.13 -21.96 4.44
C PRO A 21 -23.62 -21.96 4.80
N LEU A 22 -22.86 -22.92 4.27
CA LEU A 22 -21.39 -23.03 4.43
C LEU A 22 -20.69 -23.05 3.07
N GLY A 23 -21.39 -22.79 1.98
CA GLY A 23 -20.83 -22.77 0.65
C GLY A 23 -19.79 -21.67 0.53
N VAL A 24 -18.53 -22.06 0.35
CA VAL A 24 -17.50 -21.21 -0.24
C VAL A 24 -18.10 -20.66 -1.54
N GLN A 25 -18.52 -19.40 -1.54
CA GLN A 25 -18.98 -18.75 -2.77
C GLN A 25 -17.81 -18.80 -3.76
N VAL A 26 -17.91 -19.67 -4.75
CA VAL A 26 -16.98 -19.68 -5.88
C VAL A 26 -17.14 -18.32 -6.55
N ARG A 27 -16.23 -17.40 -6.23
CA ARG A 27 -16.24 -16.06 -6.82
C ARG A 27 -16.04 -16.22 -8.33
N SER A 28 -16.87 -15.51 -9.10
CA SER A 28 -16.71 -15.42 -10.56
C SER A 28 -15.24 -15.14 -10.91
N PRO A 29 -14.70 -15.69 -12.02
CA PRO A 29 -13.37 -15.34 -12.51
C PRO A 29 -13.15 -13.84 -12.67
N ASN A 30 -14.23 -13.08 -12.96
CA ASN A 30 -14.21 -11.63 -13.06
C ASN A 30 -14.42 -10.88 -11.73
N SER A 31 -14.59 -11.61 -10.62
CA SER A 31 -14.74 -10.99 -9.29
C SER A 31 -13.37 -10.83 -8.63
N ILE A 32 -13.06 -9.60 -8.25
CA ILE A 32 -11.80 -9.23 -7.58
C ILE A 32 -12.11 -8.50 -6.29
N VAL A 33 -11.54 -8.93 -5.18
CA VAL A 33 -11.57 -8.19 -3.90
C VAL A 33 -10.23 -7.49 -3.71
N ILE A 34 -10.28 -6.16 -3.66
CA ILE A 34 -9.09 -5.33 -3.50
C ILE A 34 -8.96 -4.93 -2.03
N GLY A 35 -7.77 -5.17 -1.47
CA GLY A 35 -7.38 -4.70 -0.15
C GLY A 35 -6.49 -3.47 -0.21
N SER A 36 -6.29 -2.82 0.94
CA SER A 36 -5.26 -1.79 1.11
C SER A 36 -4.62 -1.86 2.48
N GLY A 37 -3.43 -1.30 2.61
CA GLY A 37 -2.84 -0.94 3.89
C GLY A 37 -3.69 0.09 4.64
N ASN A 38 -3.34 0.33 5.91
CA ASN A 38 -4.06 1.24 6.80
C ASN A 38 -3.62 2.72 6.71
N PHE A 39 -3.03 3.12 5.58
CA PHE A 39 -2.58 4.48 5.33
C PHE A 39 -3.17 5.04 4.02
N PRO A 40 -3.32 6.38 3.91
CA PRO A 40 -4.08 7.02 2.83
C PRO A 40 -3.61 6.66 1.42
N GLU A 41 -2.30 6.66 1.16
CA GLU A 41 -1.76 6.36 -0.17
C GLU A 41 -2.18 4.97 -0.67
N SER A 42 -2.03 3.94 0.17
CA SER A 42 -2.46 2.59 -0.19
C SER A 42 -3.96 2.52 -0.48
N GLN A 43 -4.77 3.27 0.28
CA GLN A 43 -6.22 3.33 0.05
C GLN A 43 -6.55 4.03 -1.27
N ILE A 44 -5.88 5.14 -1.60
CA ILE A 44 -6.09 5.87 -2.86
C ILE A 44 -5.75 4.97 -4.06
N ILE A 45 -4.58 4.33 -4.02
CA ILE A 45 -4.14 3.48 -5.14
C ILE A 45 -5.06 2.26 -5.29
N ALA A 46 -5.50 1.65 -4.18
CA ALA A 46 -6.49 0.57 -4.21
C ALA A 46 -7.83 1.04 -4.79
N GLU A 47 -8.27 2.26 -4.50
CA GLU A 47 -9.48 2.86 -5.11
C GLU A 47 -9.29 3.13 -6.60
N ILE A 48 -8.09 3.58 -7.03
CA ILE A 48 -7.77 3.73 -8.46
C ILE A 48 -7.89 2.38 -9.17
N TYR A 49 -7.27 1.33 -8.63
CA TYR A 49 -7.38 -0.03 -9.19
C TYR A 49 -8.84 -0.49 -9.24
N ALA A 50 -9.60 -0.28 -8.16
CA ALA A 50 -11.00 -0.66 -8.08
C ALA A 50 -11.85 0.01 -9.16
N GLN A 51 -11.68 1.30 -9.36
CA GLN A 51 -12.47 2.08 -10.31
C GLN A 51 -12.08 1.75 -11.76
N ALA A 52 -10.79 1.64 -12.06
CA ALA A 52 -10.32 1.24 -13.39
C ALA A 52 -10.79 -0.17 -13.76
N LEU A 53 -10.73 -1.14 -12.83
CA LEU A 53 -11.20 -2.50 -13.06
C LEU A 53 -12.72 -2.55 -13.27
N ARG A 54 -13.51 -1.77 -12.48
CA ARG A 54 -14.97 -1.67 -12.70
C ARG A 54 -15.30 -1.11 -14.08
N ALA A 55 -14.61 -0.06 -14.52
CA ALA A 55 -14.78 0.52 -15.85
C ALA A 55 -14.50 -0.50 -16.96
N ASN A 56 -13.64 -1.49 -16.67
CA ASN A 56 -13.32 -2.60 -17.58
C ASN A 56 -14.14 -3.88 -17.33
N GLY A 57 -15.28 -3.79 -16.59
CA GLY A 57 -16.27 -4.86 -16.45
C GLY A 57 -15.91 -5.94 -15.42
N PHE A 58 -15.01 -5.66 -14.47
CA PHE A 58 -14.79 -6.52 -13.32
C PHE A 58 -15.80 -6.23 -12.22
N GLU A 59 -16.20 -7.28 -11.50
CA GLU A 59 -16.97 -7.18 -10.26
C GLU A 59 -15.98 -6.93 -9.11
N VAL A 60 -15.97 -5.71 -8.55
CA VAL A 60 -14.97 -5.33 -7.58
C VAL A 60 -15.55 -5.17 -6.19
N GLY A 61 -15.13 -6.04 -5.27
CA GLY A 61 -15.25 -5.88 -3.83
C GLY A 61 -14.07 -5.09 -3.25
N LYS A 62 -14.26 -4.49 -2.07
CA LYS A 62 -13.20 -3.71 -1.40
C LYS A 62 -13.08 -4.08 0.08
N ARG A 63 -11.85 -4.12 0.57
CA ARG A 63 -11.49 -4.23 2.00
C ARG A 63 -10.35 -3.25 2.29
N MET A 64 -10.71 -2.00 2.56
CA MET A 64 -9.74 -0.92 2.75
C MET A 64 -9.24 -0.86 4.19
N GLY A 65 -7.98 -0.43 4.37
CA GLY A 65 -7.40 -0.18 5.69
C GLY A 65 -7.22 -1.44 6.56
N ILE A 66 -6.94 -2.60 5.96
CA ILE A 66 -6.89 -3.89 6.68
C ILE A 66 -5.67 -4.08 7.57
N GLY A 67 -4.69 -3.20 7.49
CA GLY A 67 -3.49 -3.27 8.33
C GLY A 67 -2.19 -3.13 7.56
N SER A 68 -1.12 -3.61 8.19
CA SER A 68 0.22 -3.62 7.59
C SER A 68 0.44 -4.87 6.72
N ARG A 69 1.65 -4.98 6.12
CA ARG A 69 2.06 -6.10 5.26
C ARG A 69 1.87 -7.45 5.94
N GLU A 70 2.16 -7.50 7.22
CA GLU A 70 2.02 -8.69 8.06
C GLU A 70 0.55 -9.17 8.17
N THR A 71 -0.41 -8.29 7.88
CA THR A 71 -1.85 -8.61 7.87
C THR A 71 -2.35 -8.93 6.47
N TYR A 72 -2.02 -8.10 5.46
CA TYR A 72 -2.63 -8.27 4.13
C TYR A 72 -1.95 -9.36 3.27
N ILE A 73 -0.68 -9.72 3.50
CA ILE A 73 -0.06 -10.86 2.81
C ILE A 73 -0.77 -12.19 3.16
N PRO A 74 -1.03 -12.53 4.42
CA PRO A 74 -1.88 -13.67 4.75
C PRO A 74 -3.28 -13.61 4.11
N ALA A 75 -3.91 -12.43 4.08
CA ALA A 75 -5.23 -12.24 3.48
C ALA A 75 -5.26 -12.44 1.94
N LEU A 76 -4.14 -12.19 1.24
CA LEU A 76 -3.98 -12.56 -0.17
C LEU A 76 -3.87 -14.08 -0.34
N LYS A 77 -3.16 -14.75 0.56
CA LYS A 77 -2.94 -16.20 0.51
C LYS A 77 -4.19 -17.00 0.84
N ASP A 78 -5.00 -16.54 1.78
CA ASP A 78 -6.26 -17.17 2.18
C ASP A 78 -7.46 -16.75 1.32
N HIS A 79 -7.22 -15.95 0.27
CA HIS A 79 -8.24 -15.40 -0.65
C HIS A 79 -9.27 -14.47 0.01
N SER A 80 -9.01 -13.92 1.20
CA SER A 80 -9.85 -12.88 1.80
C SER A 80 -9.84 -11.60 0.97
N ILE A 81 -8.68 -11.33 0.32
CA ILE A 81 -8.50 -10.33 -0.75
C ILE A 81 -7.78 -10.99 -1.93
N ASP A 82 -7.88 -10.37 -3.10
CA ASP A 82 -7.28 -10.87 -4.34
C ASP A 82 -6.15 -9.98 -4.87
N LEU A 83 -6.15 -8.69 -4.53
CA LEU A 83 -5.24 -7.67 -5.03
C LEU A 83 -4.97 -6.61 -3.95
N VAL A 84 -3.74 -6.12 -3.87
CA VAL A 84 -3.35 -4.99 -3.02
C VAL A 84 -2.26 -4.17 -3.71
N PRO A 85 -2.24 -2.83 -3.60
CA PRO A 85 -1.06 -2.05 -3.95
C PRO A 85 0.06 -2.32 -2.94
N GLU A 86 1.26 -2.58 -3.44
CA GLU A 86 2.43 -2.92 -2.64
C GLU A 86 3.66 -2.13 -3.13
N TYR A 87 4.74 -2.12 -2.35
CA TYR A 87 6.00 -1.46 -2.63
C TYR A 87 7.07 -2.51 -2.80
N ILE A 88 7.65 -2.58 -4.01
CA ILE A 88 8.42 -3.74 -4.47
C ILE A 88 9.63 -4.06 -3.58
N GLY A 89 10.37 -3.05 -3.14
CA GLY A 89 11.54 -3.26 -2.30
C GLY A 89 11.17 -3.72 -0.89
N ASN A 90 10.15 -3.11 -0.30
CA ASN A 90 9.66 -3.52 1.03
C ASN A 90 9.05 -4.94 1.00
N LEU A 91 8.42 -5.33 -0.12
CA LEU A 91 7.95 -6.70 -0.32
C LEU A 91 9.12 -7.68 -0.39
N LEU A 92 10.20 -7.33 -1.12
CA LEU A 92 11.39 -8.16 -1.18
C LEU A 92 11.99 -8.36 0.21
N LEU A 93 12.19 -7.31 0.99
CA LEU A 93 12.72 -7.42 2.35
C LEU A 93 11.82 -8.18 3.32
N TYR A 94 10.51 -8.16 3.11
CA TYR A 94 9.58 -8.99 3.87
C TYR A 94 9.77 -10.49 3.58
N LEU A 95 10.01 -10.85 2.31
CA LEU A 95 10.20 -12.24 1.87
C LEU A 95 11.64 -12.73 2.03
N ALA A 96 12.61 -11.84 1.91
CA ALA A 96 14.04 -12.11 1.97
C ALA A 96 14.75 -11.00 2.79
N PRO A 97 14.68 -11.07 4.14
CA PRO A 97 15.21 -10.02 5.03
C PRO A 97 16.71 -9.73 4.89
N GLN A 98 17.46 -10.65 4.28
CA GLN A 98 18.92 -10.54 4.07
C GLN A 98 19.29 -10.10 2.64
N SER A 99 18.29 -9.67 1.84
CA SER A 99 18.56 -9.16 0.49
C SER A 99 19.36 -7.87 0.55
N ASP A 100 20.34 -7.76 -0.33
CA ASP A 100 21.16 -6.56 -0.56
C ASP A 100 20.78 -5.84 -1.88
N ALA A 101 19.73 -6.28 -2.56
CA ALA A 101 19.22 -5.65 -3.77
C ALA A 101 18.66 -4.26 -3.47
N THR A 102 19.22 -3.22 -4.11
CA THR A 102 18.83 -1.82 -3.90
C THR A 102 18.27 -1.15 -5.15
N THR A 103 18.59 -1.66 -6.34
CA THR A 103 18.08 -1.12 -7.62
C THR A 103 16.83 -1.85 -8.07
N LEU A 104 15.95 -1.16 -8.82
CA LEU A 104 14.71 -1.78 -9.30
C LEU A 104 14.95 -3.08 -10.09
N PRO A 105 15.89 -3.16 -11.07
CA PRO A 105 16.14 -4.41 -11.78
C PRO A 105 16.64 -5.55 -10.89
N ASP A 106 17.44 -5.25 -9.86
CA ASP A 106 17.92 -6.28 -8.94
C ASP A 106 16.81 -6.78 -8.01
N VAL A 107 15.99 -5.85 -7.51
CA VAL A 107 14.81 -6.17 -6.69
C VAL A 107 13.81 -7.02 -7.47
N GLU A 108 13.48 -6.67 -8.72
CA GLU A 108 12.60 -7.46 -9.58
C GLU A 108 13.14 -8.88 -9.81
N ARG A 109 14.42 -8.98 -10.15
CA ARG A 109 15.10 -10.26 -10.40
C ARG A 109 15.10 -11.15 -9.15
N GLU A 110 15.37 -10.60 -7.98
CA GLU A 110 15.39 -11.37 -6.74
C GLU A 110 13.97 -11.71 -6.28
N LEU A 111 13.04 -10.77 -6.35
CA LEU A 111 11.65 -10.98 -5.98
C LEU A 111 11.01 -12.09 -6.83
N SER A 112 11.31 -12.15 -8.13
CA SER A 112 10.82 -13.22 -9.01
C SER A 112 11.21 -14.63 -8.55
N ARG A 113 12.28 -14.77 -7.78
CA ARG A 113 12.77 -16.05 -7.22
C ARG A 113 12.24 -16.33 -5.81
N ARG A 114 11.81 -15.29 -5.08
CA ARG A 114 11.41 -15.36 -3.68
C ARG A 114 9.91 -15.31 -3.50
N LEU A 115 9.18 -14.81 -4.50
CA LEU A 115 7.74 -14.67 -4.43
C LEU A 115 7.10 -16.06 -4.32
N PRO A 116 6.23 -16.31 -3.33
CA PRO A 116 5.48 -17.56 -3.24
C PRO A 116 4.66 -17.82 -4.50
N ALA A 117 4.49 -19.09 -4.88
CA ALA A 117 3.80 -19.46 -6.12
C ALA A 117 2.33 -19.04 -6.18
N ASP A 118 1.70 -18.85 -5.02
CA ASP A 118 0.34 -18.36 -4.85
C ASP A 118 0.20 -16.83 -4.99
N LEU A 119 1.34 -16.11 -5.09
CA LEU A 119 1.38 -14.67 -5.28
C LEU A 119 2.04 -14.29 -6.62
N SER A 120 1.57 -13.20 -7.21
CA SER A 120 2.14 -12.61 -8.43
C SER A 120 2.22 -11.10 -8.29
N ILE A 121 3.25 -10.49 -8.87
CA ILE A 121 3.28 -9.05 -9.13
C ILE A 121 3.03 -8.78 -10.60
N LEU A 122 2.56 -7.57 -10.92
CA LEU A 122 2.48 -7.04 -12.27
C LEU A 122 3.58 -6.00 -12.49
N THR A 123 3.49 -5.23 -13.56
CA THR A 123 4.50 -4.23 -13.91
C THR A 123 4.56 -3.12 -12.85
N PRO A 124 5.74 -2.85 -12.25
CA PRO A 124 5.90 -1.75 -11.32
C PRO A 124 5.61 -0.39 -11.99
N ALA A 125 5.02 0.51 -11.22
CA ALA A 125 4.79 1.88 -11.66
C ALA A 125 6.11 2.68 -11.69
N PRO A 126 6.22 3.75 -12.52
CA PRO A 126 7.25 4.77 -12.37
C PRO A 126 7.22 5.46 -11.01
N ALA A 127 6.04 5.53 -10.38
CA ALA A 127 5.90 6.06 -9.04
C ALA A 127 6.69 5.23 -8.03
N ALA A 128 7.56 5.91 -7.28
CA ALA A 128 8.29 5.32 -6.17
C ALA A 128 7.98 6.12 -4.91
N ASP A 129 7.59 5.39 -3.86
CA ASP A 129 7.47 5.91 -2.51
C ASP A 129 8.39 5.12 -1.59
N THR A 130 9.48 5.76 -1.20
CA THR A 130 10.54 5.15 -0.40
C THR A 130 10.41 5.63 1.04
N ASP A 131 10.64 4.72 1.97
CA ASP A 131 10.85 5.10 3.38
C ASP A 131 11.98 6.12 3.49
N THR A 132 11.83 7.11 4.36
CA THR A 132 12.90 8.08 4.68
C THR A 132 13.03 8.28 6.18
N VAL A 133 14.18 8.83 6.59
CA VAL A 133 14.33 9.45 7.91
C VAL A 133 14.24 10.96 7.72
N SER A 134 13.23 11.55 8.32
CA SER A 134 12.99 12.99 8.25
C SER A 134 13.13 13.65 9.64
N VAL A 135 13.60 14.87 9.63
CA VAL A 135 13.74 15.73 10.82
C VAL A 135 13.17 17.13 10.51
N THR A 136 12.95 17.96 11.53
CA THR A 136 12.64 19.38 11.29
C THR A 136 13.91 20.13 10.85
N GLY A 137 13.74 21.24 10.11
CA GLY A 137 14.86 22.13 9.76
C GLY A 137 15.60 22.64 11.00
N GLN A 138 14.90 22.87 12.11
CA GLN A 138 15.52 23.24 13.39
C GLN A 138 16.44 22.14 13.92
N THR A 139 15.98 20.89 13.94
CA THR A 139 16.78 19.74 14.39
C THR A 139 17.98 19.53 13.47
N ALA A 140 17.77 19.59 12.13
CA ALA A 140 18.85 19.44 11.15
C ALA A 140 19.95 20.49 11.39
N ASN A 141 19.58 21.74 11.56
CA ASN A 141 20.54 22.82 11.81
C ASN A 141 21.23 22.69 13.18
N SER A 142 20.47 22.40 14.24
CA SER A 142 21.02 22.33 15.61
C SER A 142 22.02 21.18 15.78
N TRP A 143 21.82 20.06 15.08
CA TRP A 143 22.65 18.87 15.14
C TRP A 143 23.57 18.72 13.92
N ASN A 144 23.56 19.69 12.99
CA ASN A 144 24.31 19.68 11.74
C ASN A 144 24.12 18.42 10.92
N LEU A 145 22.84 18.00 10.77
CA LEU A 145 22.47 16.76 10.09
C LEU A 145 22.35 16.95 8.58
N LYS A 146 22.91 16.01 7.81
CA LYS A 146 22.74 15.87 6.36
C LYS A 146 22.31 14.45 5.98
N ALA A 147 22.89 13.45 6.62
CA ALA A 147 22.65 12.04 6.36
C ALA A 147 22.19 11.31 7.64
N ILE A 148 21.61 10.13 7.47
CA ILE A 148 21.17 9.27 8.58
C ILE A 148 22.34 8.97 9.53
N ALA A 149 23.55 8.82 8.98
CA ALA A 149 24.76 8.57 9.76
C ALA A 149 25.01 9.65 10.81
N ASP A 150 24.66 10.92 10.54
CA ASP A 150 24.89 12.03 11.47
C ASP A 150 24.06 11.89 12.75
N LEU A 151 22.90 11.21 12.69
CA LEU A 151 22.08 10.93 13.86
C LEU A 151 22.75 9.98 14.86
N ALA A 152 23.70 9.17 14.44
CA ALA A 152 24.36 8.19 15.30
C ALA A 152 25.05 8.86 16.50
N ALA A 153 25.65 10.04 16.31
CA ALA A 153 26.27 10.83 17.37
C ALA A 153 25.24 11.30 18.44
N HIS A 154 23.97 11.33 18.07
CA HIS A 154 22.85 11.78 18.91
C HIS A 154 21.92 10.63 19.34
N SER A 155 22.31 9.36 19.17
CA SER A 155 21.46 8.17 19.43
C SER A 155 20.77 8.20 20.80
N ALA A 156 21.45 8.74 21.83
CA ALA A 156 20.90 8.85 23.18
C ALA A 156 19.69 9.80 23.27
N ASP A 157 19.67 10.84 22.43
CA ASP A 157 18.70 11.94 22.46
C ASP A 157 17.65 11.83 21.35
N VAL A 158 17.89 10.95 20.35
CA VAL A 158 16.92 10.70 19.28
C VAL A 158 15.67 10.03 19.85
N ARG A 159 14.53 10.70 19.68
CA ARG A 159 13.19 10.14 19.84
C ARG A 159 12.61 9.91 18.45
N PHE A 160 12.45 8.64 18.11
CA PHE A 160 12.12 8.23 16.74
C PHE A 160 10.64 7.82 16.61
N GLY A 161 9.92 8.47 15.70
CA GLY A 161 8.53 8.16 15.39
C GLY A 161 8.42 7.29 14.13
N ALA A 162 7.73 6.13 14.23
CA ALA A 162 7.48 5.26 13.07
C ALA A 162 6.35 4.26 13.38
N PRO A 163 5.81 3.54 12.36
CA PRO A 163 4.89 2.43 12.59
C PRO A 163 5.49 1.35 13.50
N SER A 164 4.64 0.70 14.30
CA SER A 164 5.07 -0.34 15.26
C SER A 164 5.95 -1.41 14.63
N ALA A 165 5.62 -1.85 13.39
CA ALA A 165 6.38 -2.84 12.65
C ALA A 165 7.82 -2.38 12.30
N PHE A 166 8.10 -1.08 12.28
CA PHE A 166 9.43 -0.53 12.02
C PHE A 166 10.45 -0.94 13.09
N ALA A 167 10.00 -1.22 14.31
CA ALA A 167 10.87 -1.68 15.38
C ALA A 167 11.60 -3.01 15.07
N THR A 168 11.02 -3.86 14.22
CA THR A 168 11.53 -5.21 13.92
C THR A 168 11.82 -5.47 12.45
N ARG A 169 11.37 -4.60 11.54
CA ARG A 169 11.66 -4.75 10.10
C ARG A 169 13.16 -4.61 9.82
N PRO A 170 13.70 -5.36 8.83
CA PRO A 170 15.12 -5.29 8.46
C PRO A 170 15.59 -3.87 8.13
N SER A 171 14.81 -3.10 7.38
CA SER A 171 15.09 -1.69 7.05
C SER A 171 14.63 -0.70 8.12
N GLY A 172 14.06 -1.19 9.23
CA GLY A 172 13.65 -0.36 10.36
C GLY A 172 14.80 -0.10 11.35
N LEU A 173 14.48 -0.13 12.66
CA LEU A 173 15.50 0.08 13.69
C LEU A 173 16.70 -0.89 13.58
N PRO A 174 16.52 -2.19 13.25
CA PRO A 174 17.65 -3.08 13.02
C PRO A 174 18.59 -2.61 11.91
N GLY A 175 18.06 -2.17 10.78
CA GLY A 175 18.85 -1.68 9.66
C GLY A 175 19.55 -0.36 9.98
N LEU A 176 18.86 0.59 10.60
CA LEU A 176 19.47 1.86 11.04
C LEU A 176 20.64 1.62 12.00
N ARG A 177 20.50 0.68 12.92
CA ARG A 177 21.58 0.30 13.82
C ARG A 177 22.75 -0.38 13.08
N GLN A 178 22.44 -1.33 12.20
CA GLN A 178 23.45 -2.12 11.49
C GLN A 178 24.26 -1.26 10.53
N LYS A 179 23.60 -0.41 9.73
CA LYS A 179 24.21 0.36 8.64
C LYS A 179 24.81 1.69 9.11
N TYR A 180 24.14 2.33 10.05
CA TYR A 180 24.50 3.69 10.48
C TYR A 180 24.99 3.79 11.94
N GLY A 181 24.92 2.70 12.71
CA GLY A 181 25.22 2.76 14.15
C GLY A 181 24.17 3.55 14.95
N LEU A 182 23.04 3.89 14.35
CA LEU A 182 21.96 4.62 15.01
C LEU A 182 21.16 3.68 15.92
N ASP A 183 21.53 3.69 17.21
CA ASP A 183 20.96 2.80 18.21
C ASP A 183 19.85 3.52 19.01
N ILE A 184 18.62 3.42 18.53
CA ILE A 184 17.45 4.01 19.19
C ILE A 184 17.06 3.16 20.40
N ARG A 185 17.10 3.76 21.61
CA ARG A 185 16.68 3.08 22.85
C ARG A 185 15.19 2.73 22.79
N PRO A 186 14.76 1.60 23.36
CA PRO A 186 13.32 1.21 23.34
C PRO A 186 12.38 2.30 23.89
N GLY A 187 12.78 3.03 24.94
CA GLY A 187 12.01 4.14 25.51
C GLY A 187 11.93 5.40 24.63
N ASN A 188 12.77 5.48 23.61
CA ASN A 188 12.83 6.59 22.66
C ASN A 188 12.12 6.26 21.33
N PHE A 189 11.68 5.03 21.13
CA PHE A 189 10.85 4.67 19.99
C PHE A 189 9.39 4.97 20.29
N VAL A 190 8.76 5.76 19.45
CA VAL A 190 7.36 6.16 19.57
C VAL A 190 6.59 5.53 18.41
N ALA A 191 5.81 4.49 18.71
CA ALA A 191 4.95 3.84 17.72
C ALA A 191 3.81 4.77 17.30
N ILE A 192 3.69 4.99 15.97
CA ILE A 192 2.65 5.81 15.34
C ILE A 192 2.21 5.08 14.07
N ASP A 193 1.09 4.37 14.13
CA ASP A 193 0.63 3.47 13.06
C ASP A 193 -0.24 4.17 12.01
N ASP A 194 0.24 5.30 11.49
CA ASP A 194 -0.40 6.03 10.38
C ASP A 194 0.40 5.96 9.07
N GLY A 195 1.39 5.06 8.99
CA GLY A 195 2.22 4.86 7.80
C GLY A 195 3.10 6.08 7.46
N GLY A 196 3.65 6.79 8.45
CA GLY A 196 4.45 8.00 8.21
C GLY A 196 3.62 9.19 7.74
N GLY A 197 2.32 9.17 8.02
CA GLY A 197 1.35 10.16 7.60
C GLY A 197 1.27 11.40 8.49
N ALA A 198 0.09 12.03 8.48
CA ALA A 198 -0.13 13.32 9.14
C ALA A 198 0.04 13.28 10.68
N VAL A 199 -0.22 12.14 11.33
CA VAL A 199 -0.03 12.02 12.79
C VAL A 199 1.46 11.98 13.11
N THR A 200 2.24 11.23 12.33
CA THR A 200 3.70 11.16 12.46
C THR A 200 4.34 12.54 12.18
N ALA A 201 3.92 13.22 11.09
CA ALA A 201 4.41 14.57 10.78
C ALA A 201 4.12 15.58 11.91
N ARG A 202 2.88 15.59 12.43
CA ARG A 202 2.53 16.44 13.58
C ARG A 202 3.33 16.11 14.83
N ALA A 203 3.63 14.83 15.11
CA ALA A 203 4.45 14.44 16.22
C ALA A 203 5.90 14.97 16.08
N LEU A 204 6.42 14.99 14.83
CA LEU A 204 7.74 15.53 14.52
C LEU A 204 7.77 17.06 14.66
N VAL A 205 6.86 17.78 14.02
CA VAL A 205 6.78 19.24 14.07
C VAL A 205 6.49 19.74 15.49
N GLY A 206 5.62 19.03 16.23
CA GLY A 206 5.28 19.35 17.63
C GLY A 206 6.34 18.93 18.64
N GLY A 207 7.47 18.37 18.24
CA GLY A 207 8.60 17.99 19.10
C GLY A 207 8.34 16.80 20.03
N ARG A 208 7.28 16.02 19.81
CA ARG A 208 7.07 14.74 20.49
C ARG A 208 8.16 13.73 20.12
N VAL A 209 8.56 13.74 18.86
CA VAL A 209 9.73 13.06 18.31
C VAL A 209 10.63 14.08 17.62
N ASN A 210 11.90 13.77 17.41
CA ASN A 210 12.85 14.66 16.74
C ASN A 210 13.45 14.04 15.45
N ALA A 211 13.14 12.77 15.21
CA ALA A 211 13.33 12.11 13.92
C ALA A 211 12.13 11.18 13.68
N ALA A 212 11.76 10.95 12.41
CA ALA A 212 10.65 10.09 12.08
C ALA A 212 10.82 9.40 10.73
N ASN A 213 10.23 8.21 10.60
CA ASN A 213 10.00 7.58 9.32
C ASN A 213 8.82 8.27 8.64
N ILE A 214 9.07 8.94 7.53
CA ILE A 214 8.08 9.61 6.68
C ILE A 214 8.34 9.16 5.24
N PHE A 215 7.30 8.86 4.49
CA PHE A 215 7.45 8.45 3.10
C PHE A 215 7.82 9.61 2.18
N ALA A 216 8.60 9.33 1.13
CA ALA A 216 9.09 10.34 0.18
C ALA A 216 7.97 11.10 -0.55
N THR A 217 6.78 10.51 -0.68
CA THR A 217 5.59 11.13 -1.28
C THR A 217 4.74 11.91 -0.28
N SER A 218 5.18 12.04 0.99
CA SER A 218 4.42 12.74 2.02
C SER A 218 4.33 14.24 1.72
N PRO A 219 3.13 14.83 1.68
CA PRO A 219 2.96 16.26 1.52
C PRO A 219 3.49 17.08 2.71
N ALA A 220 3.68 16.45 3.86
CA ALA A 220 4.26 17.12 5.04
C ALA A 220 5.71 17.58 4.80
N ILE A 221 6.46 16.89 3.93
CA ILE A 221 7.86 17.25 3.64
C ILE A 221 7.96 18.71 3.16
N PRO A 222 7.32 19.12 2.04
CA PRO A 222 7.35 20.51 1.62
C PRO A 222 6.49 21.44 2.48
N GLN A 223 5.35 21.00 3.01
CA GLN A 223 4.42 21.84 3.77
C GLN A 223 5.01 22.28 5.11
N ASP A 224 5.69 21.38 5.80
CA ASP A 224 6.26 21.61 7.12
C ASP A 224 7.78 21.87 7.08
N HIS A 225 8.34 22.05 5.87
CA HIS A 225 9.78 22.26 5.63
C HIS A 225 10.65 21.21 6.33
N LEU A 226 10.24 19.93 6.23
CA LEU A 226 11.00 18.84 6.78
C LEU A 226 12.26 18.58 5.94
N VAL A 227 13.33 18.16 6.60
CA VAL A 227 14.58 17.75 5.97
C VAL A 227 14.62 16.24 5.92
N VAL A 228 14.65 15.68 4.73
CA VAL A 228 14.92 14.26 4.47
C VAL A 228 16.42 14.05 4.56
N LEU A 229 16.87 13.14 5.41
CA LEU A 229 18.29 12.81 5.54
C LEU A 229 18.73 11.85 4.44
N ASP A 230 19.92 12.06 3.92
CA ASP A 230 20.52 11.18 2.90
C ASP A 230 20.74 9.76 3.44
N ASP A 231 20.50 8.77 2.60
CA ASP A 231 20.64 7.32 2.87
C ASP A 231 21.71 6.67 2.00
N PRO A 232 23.02 7.03 2.17
CA PRO A 232 24.09 6.56 1.30
C PRO A 232 24.39 5.06 1.41
N GLU A 233 24.02 4.42 2.52
CA GLU A 233 24.15 2.96 2.70
C GLU A 233 22.93 2.18 2.19
N HIS A 234 21.98 2.87 1.55
CA HIS A 234 20.77 2.28 1.00
C HIS A 234 20.05 1.37 2.02
N ASN A 235 19.79 1.89 3.23
CA ASN A 235 18.97 1.19 4.22
C ASN A 235 17.56 0.97 3.70
N PHE A 236 17.05 1.97 2.97
CA PHE A 236 15.76 1.90 2.33
C PHE A 236 15.92 1.53 0.85
N VAL A 237 15.23 0.49 0.44
CA VAL A 237 15.25 0.01 -0.95
C VAL A 237 14.26 0.80 -1.80
N VAL A 238 14.39 0.67 -3.13
CA VAL A 238 13.45 1.30 -4.08
C VAL A 238 11.99 0.97 -3.74
N GLY A 239 11.15 1.99 -3.71
CA GLY A 239 9.75 1.92 -3.29
C GLY A 239 8.76 1.97 -4.46
N ASN A 240 9.09 1.43 -5.65
CA ASN A 240 8.15 1.45 -6.77
C ASN A 240 6.86 0.71 -6.41
N ILE A 241 5.73 1.37 -6.71
CA ILE A 241 4.40 0.82 -6.47
C ILE A 241 4.15 -0.30 -7.45
N VAL A 242 3.64 -1.43 -6.96
CA VAL A 242 3.38 -2.61 -7.76
C VAL A 242 2.05 -3.26 -7.37
N PRO A 243 1.20 -3.69 -8.34
CA PRO A 243 0.06 -4.52 -8.02
C PRO A 243 0.52 -5.91 -7.57
N LEU A 244 0.20 -6.29 -6.34
CA LEU A 244 0.43 -7.63 -5.80
C LEU A 244 -0.90 -8.36 -5.73
N LEU A 245 -0.98 -9.56 -6.31
CA LEU A 245 -2.23 -10.31 -6.41
C LEU A 245 -2.05 -11.80 -6.11
N ASN A 246 -3.15 -12.43 -5.74
CA ASN A 246 -3.23 -13.88 -5.74
C ASN A 246 -3.11 -14.40 -7.18
N SER A 247 -2.18 -15.36 -7.39
CA SER A 247 -1.83 -15.86 -8.74
C SER A 247 -3.03 -16.47 -9.48
N GLN A 248 -4.02 -17.03 -8.76
CA GLN A 248 -5.23 -17.60 -9.37
C GLN A 248 -6.14 -16.56 -10.03
N LYS A 249 -5.98 -15.27 -9.67
CA LYS A 249 -6.74 -14.16 -10.25
C LYS A 249 -6.03 -13.49 -11.43
N LYS A 250 -4.78 -13.88 -11.70
CA LYS A 250 -4.01 -13.31 -12.81
C LYS A 250 -4.63 -13.73 -14.15
N SER A 251 -5.00 -12.75 -14.94
CA SER A 251 -5.46 -12.91 -16.34
C SER A 251 -4.87 -11.78 -17.18
N ASP A 252 -4.78 -12.01 -18.50
CA ASP A 252 -4.25 -10.98 -19.41
C ASP A 252 -5.06 -9.70 -19.32
N ARG A 253 -6.39 -9.80 -19.27
CA ARG A 253 -7.28 -8.64 -19.14
C ARG A 253 -7.04 -7.85 -17.84
N LEU A 254 -6.86 -8.54 -16.71
CA LEU A 254 -6.54 -7.90 -15.43
C LEU A 254 -5.19 -7.19 -15.50
N LYS A 255 -4.20 -7.89 -16.07
CA LYS A 255 -2.85 -7.37 -16.27
C LYS A 255 -2.86 -6.11 -17.12
N ASP A 256 -3.52 -6.14 -18.28
CA ASP A 256 -3.56 -5.01 -19.22
C ASP A 256 -4.14 -3.76 -18.55
N VAL A 257 -5.22 -3.89 -17.78
CA VAL A 257 -5.81 -2.75 -17.04
C VAL A 257 -4.86 -2.22 -15.99
N LEU A 258 -4.29 -3.09 -15.15
CA LEU A 258 -3.44 -2.66 -14.04
C LEU A 258 -2.09 -2.13 -14.51
N ASP A 259 -1.50 -2.70 -15.57
CA ASP A 259 -0.27 -2.19 -16.17
C ASP A 259 -0.49 -0.82 -16.82
N ALA A 260 -1.63 -0.61 -17.49
CA ALA A 260 -1.99 0.71 -18.04
C ALA A 260 -2.14 1.76 -16.94
N VAL A 261 -2.77 1.41 -15.82
CA VAL A 261 -2.86 2.27 -14.63
C VAL A 261 -1.48 2.54 -14.04
N SER A 262 -0.69 1.49 -13.82
CA SER A 262 0.68 1.60 -13.28
C SER A 262 1.54 2.55 -14.10
N ALA A 263 1.49 2.45 -15.43
CA ALA A 263 2.25 3.31 -16.34
C ALA A 263 1.93 4.82 -16.21
N LYS A 264 0.78 5.18 -15.65
CA LYS A 264 0.36 6.58 -15.40
C LYS A 264 0.62 7.06 -13.99
N LEU A 265 0.92 6.16 -13.05
CA LEU A 265 1.29 6.55 -11.70
C LEU A 265 2.72 7.08 -11.69
N THR A 266 2.89 8.36 -11.37
CA THR A 266 4.19 9.04 -11.19
C THR A 266 4.37 9.44 -9.74
N THR A 267 5.61 9.56 -9.26
CA THR A 267 5.90 9.99 -7.87
C THR A 267 5.23 11.33 -7.54
N SER A 268 5.32 12.31 -8.44
CA SER A 268 4.66 13.61 -8.25
C SER A 268 3.14 13.52 -8.28
N GLY A 269 2.59 12.62 -9.12
CA GLY A 269 1.14 12.35 -9.16
C GLY A 269 0.63 11.76 -7.85
N VAL A 270 1.34 10.79 -7.29
CA VAL A 270 1.01 10.17 -6.00
C VAL A 270 1.15 11.17 -4.85
N ALA A 271 2.22 11.99 -4.83
CA ALA A 271 2.37 13.06 -3.85
C ALA A 271 1.20 14.07 -3.92
N GLY A 272 0.74 14.41 -5.14
CA GLY A 272 -0.45 15.26 -5.34
C GLY A 272 -1.74 14.62 -4.80
N LEU A 273 -1.92 13.31 -5.01
CA LEU A 273 -3.04 12.55 -4.44
C LEU A 273 -3.00 12.53 -2.91
N ASN A 274 -1.82 12.30 -2.33
CA ASN A 274 -1.62 12.34 -0.88
C ASN A 274 -1.94 13.73 -0.31
N ALA A 275 -1.53 14.78 -1.01
CA ALA A 275 -1.86 16.16 -0.63
C ALA A 275 -3.38 16.42 -0.66
N ALA A 276 -4.09 15.90 -1.67
CA ALA A 276 -5.53 16.09 -1.81
C ALA A 276 -6.35 15.46 -0.68
N VAL A 277 -5.90 14.34 -0.10
CA VAL A 277 -6.58 13.66 1.02
C VAL A 277 -6.09 14.11 2.39
N SER A 278 -5.03 14.91 2.44
CA SER A 278 -4.41 15.38 3.68
C SER A 278 -5.03 16.71 4.14
N GLY A 279 -4.95 16.97 5.45
CA GLY A 279 -5.37 18.24 6.03
C GLY A 279 -6.88 18.32 6.31
N ASN A 280 -7.32 19.51 6.79
CA ASN A 280 -8.69 19.73 7.29
C ASN A 280 -9.78 19.76 6.20
N ALA A 281 -9.40 19.98 4.94
CA ALA A 281 -10.28 20.03 3.78
C ALA A 281 -10.00 18.87 2.81
N GLY A 282 -9.30 17.83 3.28
CA GLY A 282 -8.96 16.66 2.46
C GLY A 282 -10.22 15.95 1.96
N VAL A 283 -10.17 15.50 0.71
CA VAL A 283 -11.24 14.68 0.14
C VAL A 283 -11.04 13.22 0.53
N ASP A 284 -12.12 12.44 0.50
CA ASP A 284 -12.02 10.99 0.72
C ASP A 284 -11.17 10.31 -0.36
N PRO A 285 -10.42 9.24 -0.03
CA PRO A 285 -9.58 8.51 -0.98
C PRO A 285 -10.30 8.07 -2.26
N ASP A 286 -11.58 7.67 -2.18
CA ASP A 286 -12.37 7.29 -3.35
C ASP A 286 -12.68 8.47 -4.27
N VAL A 287 -12.84 9.69 -3.72
CA VAL A 287 -13.04 10.92 -4.50
C VAL A 287 -11.75 11.32 -5.20
N ALA A 288 -10.62 11.30 -4.51
CA ALA A 288 -9.31 11.57 -5.10
C ALA A 288 -9.01 10.58 -6.24
N ALA A 289 -9.25 9.29 -6.00
CA ALA A 289 -9.10 8.24 -6.99
C ALA A 289 -10.01 8.43 -8.20
N ARG A 290 -11.29 8.82 -8.01
CA ARG A 290 -12.25 9.06 -9.08
C ARG A 290 -11.81 10.20 -9.99
N ASN A 291 -11.30 11.28 -9.41
CA ASN A 291 -10.77 12.39 -10.19
C ASN A 291 -9.56 11.95 -11.02
N TRP A 292 -8.63 11.24 -10.40
CA TRP A 292 -7.45 10.71 -11.09
C TRP A 292 -7.81 9.75 -12.23
N VAL A 293 -8.72 8.80 -11.99
CA VAL A 293 -9.21 7.83 -12.99
C VAL A 293 -9.84 8.56 -14.20
N ARG A 294 -10.67 9.57 -13.94
CA ARG A 294 -11.26 10.40 -15.00
C ARG A 294 -10.19 11.16 -15.79
N ASP A 295 -9.28 11.83 -15.09
CA ASP A 295 -8.31 12.73 -15.70
C ASP A 295 -7.22 11.98 -16.49
N ASN A 296 -7.03 10.67 -16.19
CA ASN A 296 -6.11 9.79 -16.90
C ASN A 296 -6.79 8.82 -17.89
N GLY A 297 -8.10 8.97 -18.14
CA GLY A 297 -8.81 8.23 -19.17
C GLY A 297 -9.26 6.81 -18.81
N PHE A 298 -9.26 6.45 -17.51
CA PHE A 298 -9.67 5.12 -17.04
C PHE A 298 -11.14 5.01 -16.60
N SER A 299 -11.96 6.02 -16.91
CA SER A 299 -13.42 5.96 -16.67
C SER A 299 -14.17 5.07 -17.66
N HIS A 300 -13.51 4.61 -18.71
CA HIS A 300 -14.03 3.75 -19.77
C HIS A 300 -13.10 2.56 -20.00
N PRO A 301 -13.56 1.50 -20.69
CA PRO A 301 -12.71 0.37 -21.01
C PRO A 301 -11.46 0.80 -21.80
N ILE A 302 -10.30 0.23 -21.47
CA ILE A 302 -9.06 0.44 -22.22
C ILE A 302 -9.17 -0.24 -23.59
N GLY A 303 -8.71 0.43 -24.65
CA GLY A 303 -8.70 -0.13 -26.02
C GLY A 303 -10.06 -0.11 -26.74
N GLY A 304 -11.03 0.68 -26.25
CA GLY A 304 -12.31 0.93 -26.92
C GLY A 304 -12.21 2.05 -27.95
#